data_51773fc7045660bea40f3b6edaf05a34
#
_entry.id   51773fc7045660bea40f3b6edaf05a34
#
_cell.length_a   1.000
_cell.length_b   1.000
_cell.length_c   1.000
_cell.angle_alpha   90.00
_cell.angle_beta   90.00
_cell.angle_gamma   90.00
#
_symmetry.space_group_name_H-M   'P 1'
#
loop_
_entity.id
_entity.type
_entity.pdbx_description
1 polymer ?
#
loop_
_entity_poly.entity_id
_entity_poly.type
_entity_poly.pdbx_seq_one_letter_code
_entity_poly.pdbx_strand_id
1 'polypeptide(L)'
;MGHLETVDSDRLLARPSRRPLDTAVLHWILRVAVAACFIGHGAFGIITKAAWLPYFAIFGIPEAWAWRLMPVVGTVDITVGVLTLFQPVRAVILYMTFWGFQTACFRPLAGQGVWELLERAGNYGVPLAFLVLLGRGRSLGDWFSARPMPTLTAERSTAIAWILRATTALLLIGHAGFDFAMNKDWSEYAAVIGIGPVTLVSHPLRPWAGWLECALGLLVFFRPTRGLLVLVCAWKLGTEALRPLAGEPVWEFIERGGSYGAPLALAWLQGWRTNYSPRE
;
A
#
# COMPACT_ATOMS: atom_id res chain seq x y z
N MET A 1 -24.47 -7.53 64.29
CA MET A 1 -23.34 -6.74 63.78
C MET A 1 -22.93 -7.34 62.43
N GLY A 2 -23.45 -6.80 61.36
CA GLY A 2 -23.15 -7.26 60.01
C GLY A 2 -22.04 -6.44 59.42
N HIS A 3 -20.93 -7.09 59.05
CA HIS A 3 -19.88 -6.47 58.23
C HIS A 3 -20.44 -6.30 56.81
N LEU A 4 -20.66 -5.06 56.39
CA LEU A 4 -20.84 -4.70 55.00
C LEU A 4 -19.44 -4.72 54.36
N GLU A 5 -19.17 -5.74 53.53
CA GLU A 5 -18.03 -5.72 52.63
C GLU A 5 -18.18 -4.55 51.63
N THR A 6 -17.32 -3.55 51.76
CA THR A 6 -17.17 -2.50 50.75
C THR A 6 -16.61 -3.15 49.48
N VAL A 7 -17.46 -3.39 48.51
CA VAL A 7 -17.07 -3.81 47.17
C VAL A 7 -16.20 -2.71 46.61
N ASP A 8 -14.93 -3.07 46.37
CA ASP A 8 -13.89 -2.21 45.83
C ASP A 8 -14.29 -1.72 44.44
N SER A 9 -14.91 -0.53 44.38
CA SER A 9 -15.38 0.13 43.15
C SER A 9 -14.25 0.44 42.16
N ASP A 10 -13.00 0.39 42.61
CA ASP A 10 -11.83 0.66 41.75
C ASP A 10 -11.50 -0.52 40.82
N ARG A 11 -11.97 -1.73 41.10
CA ARG A 11 -11.83 -2.88 40.20
C ARG A 11 -12.75 -2.84 39.00
N LEU A 12 -13.84 -2.09 39.04
CA LEU A 12 -14.81 -1.96 37.94
C LEU A 12 -14.39 -0.95 36.90
N LEU A 13 -13.37 -0.12 37.18
CA LEU A 13 -12.88 0.92 36.27
C LEU A 13 -11.55 0.56 35.59
N ALA A 14 -11.00 -0.62 35.77
CA ALA A 14 -9.86 -1.09 35.04
C ALA A 14 -10.24 -1.24 33.56
N ARG A 15 -10.01 -0.17 32.76
CA ARG A 15 -10.11 -0.23 31.29
C ARG A 15 -9.27 -1.42 30.81
N PRO A 16 -9.85 -2.35 30.02
CA PRO A 16 -9.09 -3.47 29.52
C PRO A 16 -7.86 -2.95 28.79
N SER A 17 -6.69 -3.35 29.23
CA SER A 17 -5.42 -2.98 28.63
C SER A 17 -5.46 -3.39 27.15
N ARG A 18 -5.25 -2.42 26.25
CA ARG A 18 -5.22 -2.64 24.80
C ARG A 18 -4.25 -3.78 24.49
N ARG A 19 -4.75 -4.86 23.90
CA ARG A 19 -3.94 -6.07 23.65
C ARG A 19 -2.77 -5.71 22.73
N PRO A 20 -1.52 -6.02 23.12
CA PRO A 20 -0.33 -5.77 22.29
C PRO A 20 -0.38 -6.44 20.90
N LEU A 21 -1.15 -7.51 20.78
CA LEU A 21 -1.35 -8.29 19.56
C LEU A 21 -1.93 -7.48 18.39
N ASP A 22 -2.78 -6.49 18.66
CA ASP A 22 -3.46 -5.73 17.59
C ASP A 22 -2.50 -4.80 16.84
N THR A 23 -1.55 -4.20 17.54
CA THR A 23 -0.49 -3.37 16.93
C THR A 23 0.51 -4.22 16.15
N ALA A 24 0.79 -5.45 16.60
CA ALA A 24 1.70 -6.36 15.93
C ALA A 24 1.19 -6.76 14.54
N VAL A 25 -0.10 -7.09 14.42
CA VAL A 25 -0.70 -7.46 13.12
C VAL A 25 -0.65 -6.27 12.15
N LEU A 26 -1.05 -5.07 12.59
CA LEU A 26 -0.96 -3.87 11.75
C LEU A 26 0.49 -3.62 11.30
N HIS A 27 1.45 -3.76 12.21
CA HIS A 27 2.86 -3.61 11.92
C HIS A 27 3.32 -4.60 10.84
N TRP A 28 2.92 -5.89 10.96
CA TRP A 28 3.30 -6.90 9.98
C TRP A 28 2.65 -6.68 8.61
N ILE A 29 1.37 -6.27 8.56
CA ILE A 29 0.71 -5.96 7.30
C ILE A 29 1.47 -4.85 6.56
N LEU A 30 1.74 -3.72 7.24
CA LEU A 30 2.46 -2.60 6.64
C LEU A 30 3.89 -2.97 6.26
N ARG A 31 4.58 -3.70 7.13
CA ARG A 31 5.95 -4.16 6.92
C ARG A 31 6.10 -5.04 5.68
N VAL A 32 5.24 -6.05 5.54
CA VAL A 32 5.25 -6.96 4.39
C VAL A 32 4.85 -6.22 3.12
N ALA A 33 3.83 -5.35 3.17
CA ALA A 33 3.38 -4.59 2.02
C ALA A 33 4.47 -3.66 1.47
N VAL A 34 5.18 -2.94 2.35
CA VAL A 34 6.30 -2.06 1.98
C VAL A 34 7.47 -2.88 1.43
N ALA A 35 7.84 -3.97 2.10
CA ALA A 35 8.94 -4.82 1.65
C ALA A 35 8.64 -5.44 0.28
N ALA A 36 7.44 -5.98 0.07
CA ALA A 36 7.02 -6.55 -1.21
C ALA A 36 7.10 -5.52 -2.34
N CYS A 37 6.59 -4.29 -2.12
CA CYS A 37 6.65 -3.22 -3.09
C CYS A 37 8.10 -2.96 -3.54
N PHE A 38 9.02 -2.78 -2.61
CA PHE A 38 10.41 -2.44 -2.94
C PHE A 38 11.20 -3.62 -3.50
N ILE A 39 10.96 -4.84 -3.02
CA ILE A 39 11.60 -6.04 -3.58
C ILE A 39 11.11 -6.28 -5.02
N GLY A 40 9.79 -6.18 -5.27
CA GLY A 40 9.24 -6.35 -6.60
C GLY A 40 9.72 -5.26 -7.58
N HIS A 41 9.69 -4.00 -7.16
CA HIS A 41 10.23 -2.88 -7.94
C HIS A 41 11.73 -3.06 -8.21
N GLY A 42 12.51 -3.40 -7.21
CA GLY A 42 13.93 -3.64 -7.34
C GLY A 42 14.27 -4.80 -8.28
N ALA A 43 13.44 -5.85 -8.32
CA ALA A 43 13.60 -6.96 -9.26
C ALA A 43 13.53 -6.48 -10.72
N PHE A 44 12.66 -5.50 -11.03
CA PHE A 44 12.61 -4.88 -12.36
C PHE A 44 13.88 -4.10 -12.69
N GLY A 45 14.52 -3.49 -11.73
CA GLY A 45 15.85 -2.87 -11.91
C GLY A 45 16.90 -3.91 -12.27
N ILE A 46 16.91 -5.06 -11.57
CA ILE A 46 17.88 -6.15 -11.83
C ILE A 46 17.69 -6.76 -13.21
N ILE A 47 16.43 -7.04 -13.63
CA ILE A 47 16.16 -7.58 -14.97
C ILE A 47 16.18 -6.51 -16.09
N THR A 48 16.45 -5.25 -15.74
CA THR A 48 16.57 -4.11 -16.64
C THR A 48 15.31 -3.87 -17.50
N LYS A 49 14.25 -3.33 -16.87
CA LYS A 49 12.97 -3.05 -17.53
C LYS A 49 13.08 -1.84 -18.46
N ALA A 50 13.03 -2.06 -19.79
CA ALA A 50 13.14 -1.01 -20.80
C ALA A 50 12.16 0.17 -20.59
N ALA A 51 10.98 -0.08 -20.03
CA ALA A 51 9.99 0.94 -19.70
C ALA A 51 10.48 2.00 -18.68
N TRP A 52 11.66 1.81 -18.06
CA TRP A 52 12.26 2.79 -17.16
C TRP A 52 13.17 3.80 -17.86
N LEU A 53 13.57 3.56 -19.10
CA LEU A 53 14.44 4.48 -19.86
C LEU A 53 13.94 5.93 -19.87
N PRO A 54 12.62 6.21 -20.08
CA PRO A 54 12.12 7.58 -20.05
C PRO A 54 12.35 8.28 -18.70
N TYR A 55 12.39 7.55 -17.58
CA TYR A 55 12.63 8.14 -16.25
C TYR A 55 14.07 8.62 -16.08
N PHE A 56 15.04 7.91 -16.65
CA PHE A 56 16.42 8.35 -16.68
C PHE A 56 16.61 9.54 -17.64
N ALA A 57 15.88 9.56 -18.75
CA ALA A 57 15.91 10.64 -19.72
C ALA A 57 15.47 12.00 -19.15
N ILE A 58 14.55 12.02 -18.14
CA ILE A 58 14.16 13.24 -17.42
C ILE A 58 15.40 13.98 -16.84
N PHE A 59 16.41 13.23 -16.43
CA PHE A 59 17.65 13.76 -15.86
C PHE A 59 18.78 13.93 -16.88
N GLY A 60 18.48 13.78 -18.18
CA GLY A 60 19.49 13.83 -19.23
C GLY A 60 20.49 12.67 -19.21
N ILE A 61 20.16 11.56 -18.54
CA ILE A 61 21.03 10.38 -18.45
C ILE A 61 20.93 9.61 -19.77
N PRO A 62 22.04 9.43 -20.50
CA PRO A 62 22.07 8.67 -21.75
C PRO A 62 21.62 7.21 -21.54
N GLU A 63 20.99 6.63 -22.56
CA GLU A 63 20.44 5.27 -22.50
C GLU A 63 21.47 4.23 -22.06
N ALA A 64 22.70 4.30 -22.58
CA ALA A 64 23.78 3.38 -22.22
C ALA A 64 24.11 3.39 -20.71
N TRP A 65 23.97 4.56 -20.05
CA TRP A 65 24.12 4.68 -18.61
C TRP A 65 22.86 4.25 -17.87
N ALA A 66 21.68 4.53 -18.41
CA ALA A 66 20.42 4.09 -17.82
C ALA A 66 20.40 2.56 -17.62
N TRP A 67 20.79 1.79 -18.64
CA TRP A 67 20.90 0.33 -18.55
C TRP A 67 21.86 -0.15 -17.44
N ARG A 68 22.94 0.58 -17.19
CA ARG A 68 23.93 0.27 -16.14
C ARG A 68 23.44 0.68 -14.74
N LEU A 69 22.66 1.76 -14.64
CA LEU A 69 22.15 2.27 -13.37
C LEU A 69 20.91 1.52 -12.87
N MET A 70 20.10 0.93 -13.76
CA MET A 70 18.92 0.15 -13.37
C MET A 70 19.24 -0.94 -12.33
N PRO A 71 20.27 -1.79 -12.52
CA PRO A 71 20.61 -2.80 -11.50
C PRO A 71 21.08 -2.20 -10.17
N VAL A 72 21.72 -1.03 -10.20
CA VAL A 72 22.12 -0.32 -8.98
C VAL A 72 20.89 0.14 -8.21
N VAL A 73 19.94 0.79 -8.88
CA VAL A 73 18.65 1.18 -8.29
C VAL A 73 17.92 -0.05 -7.76
N GLY A 74 17.84 -1.11 -8.57
CA GLY A 74 17.20 -2.36 -8.19
C GLY A 74 17.83 -3.00 -6.95
N THR A 75 19.16 -2.99 -6.85
CA THR A 75 19.88 -3.52 -5.68
C THR A 75 19.57 -2.69 -4.42
N VAL A 76 19.53 -1.36 -4.52
CA VAL A 76 19.14 -0.49 -3.41
C VAL A 76 17.72 -0.80 -2.94
N ASP A 77 16.76 -0.88 -3.87
CA ASP A 77 15.37 -1.15 -3.56
C ASP A 77 15.19 -2.51 -2.88
N ILE A 78 15.81 -3.59 -3.40
CA ILE A 78 15.79 -4.91 -2.76
C ILE A 78 16.40 -4.84 -1.37
N THR A 79 17.53 -4.16 -1.22
CA THR A 79 18.24 -4.07 0.06
C THR A 79 17.37 -3.38 1.12
N VAL A 80 16.76 -2.24 0.81
CA VAL A 80 15.88 -1.55 1.79
C VAL A 80 14.58 -2.33 2.04
N GLY A 81 14.07 -3.05 1.04
CA GLY A 81 12.93 -3.95 1.19
C GLY A 81 13.24 -5.10 2.16
N VAL A 82 14.36 -5.77 1.97
CA VAL A 82 14.84 -6.86 2.85
C VAL A 82 15.14 -6.33 4.25
N LEU A 83 15.86 -5.20 4.37
CA LEU A 83 16.09 -4.56 5.67
C LEU A 83 14.78 -4.26 6.39
N THR A 84 13.79 -3.72 5.67
CA THR A 84 12.47 -3.45 6.26
C THR A 84 11.80 -4.73 6.74
N LEU A 85 11.95 -5.84 6.01
CA LEU A 85 11.33 -7.12 6.38
C LEU A 85 11.94 -7.71 7.66
N PHE A 86 13.21 -7.51 7.92
CA PHE A 86 13.89 -8.07 9.12
C PHE A 86 14.06 -7.04 10.25
N GLN A 87 14.36 -5.81 9.91
CA GLN A 87 14.69 -4.76 10.87
C GLN A 87 14.19 -3.38 10.42
N PRO A 88 12.89 -3.06 10.60
CA PRO A 88 12.34 -1.79 10.14
C PRO A 88 12.94 -0.61 10.91
N VAL A 89 13.75 0.17 10.23
CA VAL A 89 14.43 1.35 10.73
C VAL A 89 13.73 2.59 10.17
N ARG A 90 13.46 3.60 11.02
CA ARG A 90 12.71 4.82 10.63
C ARG A 90 13.32 5.55 9.45
N ALA A 91 14.64 5.71 9.43
CA ALA A 91 15.34 6.37 8.34
C ALA A 91 15.15 5.65 7.01
N VAL A 92 15.16 4.31 7.01
CA VAL A 92 14.89 3.48 5.83
C VAL A 92 13.45 3.67 5.37
N ILE A 93 12.47 3.62 6.28
CA ILE A 93 11.06 3.81 5.93
C ILE A 93 10.79 5.24 5.42
N LEU A 94 11.45 6.25 5.98
CA LEU A 94 11.38 7.62 5.47
C LEU A 94 11.94 7.71 4.03
N TYR A 95 13.11 7.12 3.79
CA TYR A 95 13.68 7.02 2.45
C TYR A 95 12.70 6.33 1.49
N MET A 96 12.13 5.18 1.86
CA MET A 96 11.18 4.46 1.05
C MET A 96 9.91 5.28 0.74
N THR A 97 9.42 6.05 1.71
CA THR A 97 8.28 6.97 1.51
C THR A 97 8.61 8.01 0.45
N PHE A 98 9.75 8.68 0.60
CA PHE A 98 10.18 9.73 -0.32
C PHE A 98 10.51 9.16 -1.71
N TRP A 99 11.28 8.08 -1.77
CA TRP A 99 11.66 7.42 -3.02
C TRP A 99 10.45 6.87 -3.78
N GLY A 100 9.52 6.22 -3.09
CA GLY A 100 8.27 5.74 -3.70
C GLY A 100 7.42 6.88 -4.27
N PHE A 101 7.35 8.03 -3.59
CA PHE A 101 6.66 9.21 -4.11
C PHE A 101 7.41 9.81 -5.32
N GLN A 102 8.72 9.96 -5.23
CA GLN A 102 9.55 10.53 -6.28
C GLN A 102 9.47 9.68 -7.57
N THR A 103 9.60 8.36 -7.46
CA THR A 103 9.50 7.46 -8.63
C THR A 103 8.09 7.44 -9.23
N ALA A 104 7.05 7.62 -8.41
CA ALA A 104 5.70 7.82 -8.91
C ALA A 104 5.57 9.14 -9.70
N CYS A 105 6.21 10.23 -9.25
CA CYS A 105 6.24 11.52 -9.96
C CYS A 105 7.01 11.45 -11.29
N PHE A 106 7.98 10.56 -11.46
CA PHE A 106 8.70 10.42 -12.74
C PHE A 106 7.78 10.01 -13.88
N ARG A 107 6.66 9.35 -13.61
CA ARG A 107 5.71 8.91 -14.63
C ARG A 107 5.06 10.07 -15.37
N PRO A 108 4.33 10.99 -14.71
CA PRO A 108 3.81 12.17 -15.41
C PRO A 108 4.92 13.05 -15.99
N LEU A 109 6.10 13.15 -15.36
CA LEU A 109 7.24 13.88 -15.90
C LEU A 109 7.80 13.25 -17.18
N ALA A 110 7.68 11.93 -17.33
CA ALA A 110 8.01 11.19 -18.54
C ALA A 110 6.86 11.12 -19.56
N GLY A 111 5.76 11.85 -19.36
CA GLY A 111 4.63 11.92 -20.28
C GLY A 111 3.58 10.80 -20.10
N GLN A 112 3.65 9.99 -19.06
CA GLN A 112 2.72 8.87 -18.85
C GLN A 112 1.38 9.27 -18.19
N GLY A 113 1.11 10.52 -17.95
CA GLY A 113 -0.13 10.99 -17.34
C GLY A 113 -0.18 10.87 -15.82
N VAL A 114 -1.08 11.66 -15.21
CA VAL A 114 -1.23 11.78 -13.75
C VAL A 114 -1.80 10.51 -13.11
N TRP A 115 -2.54 9.71 -13.86
CA TRP A 115 -3.19 8.50 -13.36
C TRP A 115 -2.17 7.46 -12.88
N GLU A 116 -1.01 7.40 -13.52
CA GLU A 116 0.13 6.58 -13.12
C GLU A 116 0.68 6.97 -11.74
N LEU A 117 0.69 8.27 -11.41
CA LEU A 117 1.07 8.75 -10.09
C LEU A 117 0.05 8.34 -9.02
N LEU A 118 -1.24 8.46 -9.31
CA LEU A 118 -2.32 8.15 -8.38
C LEU A 118 -2.42 6.64 -8.12
N GLU A 119 -2.33 5.83 -9.17
CA GLU A 119 -2.36 4.36 -9.05
C GLU A 119 -1.25 3.85 -8.12
N ARG A 120 -0.10 4.53 -8.11
CA ARG A 120 1.02 4.18 -7.24
C ARG A 120 0.96 4.75 -5.83
N ALA A 121 -0.21 5.24 -5.40
CA ALA A 121 -0.36 5.76 -4.03
C ALA A 121 0.04 4.73 -2.94
N GLY A 122 -0.10 3.43 -3.22
CA GLY A 122 0.39 2.37 -2.35
C GLY A 122 1.89 2.41 -2.07
N ASN A 123 2.70 2.82 -3.07
CA ASN A 123 4.15 2.79 -2.98
C ASN A 123 4.72 3.85 -2.03
N TYR A 124 4.00 4.95 -1.79
CA TYR A 124 4.42 6.01 -0.87
C TYR A 124 3.49 6.17 0.34
N GLY A 125 2.20 5.88 0.20
CA GLY A 125 1.25 6.01 1.30
C GLY A 125 1.37 4.91 2.36
N VAL A 126 1.67 3.67 1.94
CA VAL A 126 1.86 2.57 2.91
C VAL A 126 3.13 2.75 3.75
N PRO A 127 4.32 3.06 3.16
CA PRO A 127 5.48 3.39 3.98
C PRO A 127 5.27 4.63 4.85
N LEU A 128 4.53 5.66 4.38
CA LEU A 128 4.17 6.81 5.22
C LEU A 128 3.33 6.39 6.43
N ALA A 129 2.30 5.55 6.24
CA ALA A 129 1.50 5.00 7.33
C ALA A 129 2.36 4.18 8.30
N PHE A 130 3.32 3.41 7.77
CA PHE A 130 4.25 2.64 8.58
C PHE A 130 5.21 3.53 9.37
N LEU A 131 5.72 4.60 8.77
CA LEU A 131 6.55 5.58 9.48
C LEU A 131 5.79 6.23 10.65
N VAL A 132 4.52 6.59 10.45
CA VAL A 132 3.65 7.11 11.51
C VAL A 132 3.43 6.08 12.61
N LEU A 133 3.26 4.79 12.26
CA LEU A 133 3.14 3.70 13.23
C LEU A 133 4.41 3.57 14.09
N LEU A 134 5.59 3.64 13.47
CA LEU A 134 6.88 3.58 14.17
C LEU A 134 7.12 4.81 15.08
N GLY A 135 6.40 5.91 14.82
CA GLY A 135 6.47 7.15 15.59
C GLY A 135 7.76 7.94 15.40
N ARG A 136 7.78 9.14 15.98
CA ARG A 136 8.94 10.05 15.86
C ARG A 136 10.14 9.53 16.65
N GLY A 137 11.33 9.56 16.06
CA GLY A 137 12.58 9.41 16.77
C GLY A 137 12.86 10.68 17.61
N ARG A 138 13.32 10.51 18.85
CA ARG A 138 13.69 11.63 19.74
C ARG A 138 15.14 12.05 19.57
N SER A 139 15.97 11.16 19.04
CA SER A 139 17.39 11.37 18.77
C SER A 139 17.76 10.81 17.41
N LEU A 140 18.92 11.17 16.86
CA LEU A 140 19.44 10.56 15.63
C LEU A 140 19.60 9.05 15.76
N GLY A 141 20.04 8.55 16.91
CA GLY A 141 20.13 7.11 17.18
C GLY A 141 18.78 6.39 17.05
N ASP A 142 17.67 7.07 17.39
CA ASP A 142 16.33 6.49 17.25
C ASP A 142 15.91 6.30 15.78
N TRP A 143 16.45 7.11 14.88
CA TRP A 143 16.16 7.00 13.45
C TRP A 143 16.89 5.83 12.79
N PHE A 144 18.04 5.44 13.32
CA PHE A 144 18.90 4.39 12.76
C PHE A 144 18.88 3.07 13.55
N SER A 145 18.06 2.98 14.59
CA SER A 145 17.90 1.76 15.38
C SER A 145 16.49 1.17 15.25
N ALA A 146 16.42 -0.17 15.17
CA ALA A 146 15.17 -0.86 15.38
C ALA A 146 14.81 -0.82 16.87
N ARG A 147 13.63 -0.31 17.18
CA ARG A 147 13.12 -0.25 18.56
C ARG A 147 11.89 -1.15 18.73
N PRO A 148 11.59 -1.54 19.98
CA PRO A 148 10.34 -2.20 20.29
C PRO A 148 9.15 -1.41 19.73
N MET A 149 8.11 -2.13 19.35
CA MET A 149 6.90 -1.58 18.77
C MET A 149 6.27 -0.55 19.72
N PRO A 150 6.05 0.70 19.27
CA PRO A 150 5.43 1.71 20.11
C PRO A 150 3.95 1.38 20.33
N THR A 151 3.42 1.79 21.48
CA THR A 151 1.99 1.73 21.73
C THR A 151 1.23 2.59 20.72
N LEU A 152 0.17 2.03 20.13
CA LEU A 152 -0.68 2.76 19.20
C LEU A 152 -1.60 3.71 19.98
N THR A 153 -1.32 5.01 19.88
CA THR A 153 -2.20 6.06 20.45
C THR A 153 -3.39 6.31 19.57
N ALA A 154 -4.48 6.88 20.12
CA ALA A 154 -5.68 7.23 19.36
C ALA A 154 -5.37 8.24 18.22
N GLU A 155 -4.50 9.21 18.47
CA GLU A 155 -4.06 10.19 17.49
C GLU A 155 -3.33 9.52 16.32
N ARG A 156 -2.35 8.65 16.62
CA ARG A 156 -1.62 7.89 15.58
C ARG A 156 -2.54 6.97 14.79
N SER A 157 -3.46 6.27 15.48
CA SER A 157 -4.47 5.43 14.85
C SER A 157 -5.32 6.23 13.86
N THR A 158 -5.70 7.45 14.22
CA THR A 158 -6.46 8.35 13.36
C THR A 158 -5.64 8.81 12.17
N ALA A 159 -4.39 9.23 12.37
CA ALA A 159 -3.49 9.64 11.29
C ALA A 159 -3.24 8.49 10.29
N ILE A 160 -2.93 7.29 10.78
CA ILE A 160 -2.73 6.09 9.95
C ILE A 160 -4.01 5.78 9.16
N ALA A 161 -5.19 5.85 9.81
CA ALA A 161 -6.45 5.60 9.12
C ALA A 161 -6.69 6.59 7.98
N TRP A 162 -6.41 7.87 8.15
CA TRP A 162 -6.55 8.86 7.09
C TRP A 162 -5.55 8.66 5.94
N ILE A 163 -4.28 8.35 6.26
CA ILE A 163 -3.27 8.05 5.25
C ILE A 163 -3.69 6.84 4.41
N LEU A 164 -4.03 5.71 5.05
CA LEU A 164 -4.43 4.50 4.35
C LEU A 164 -5.74 4.66 3.55
N ARG A 165 -6.66 5.46 4.06
CA ARG A 165 -7.92 5.82 3.41
C ARG A 165 -7.68 6.61 2.12
N ALA A 166 -6.86 7.66 2.20
CA ALA A 166 -6.47 8.45 1.04
C ALA A 166 -5.67 7.58 0.04
N THR A 167 -4.71 6.80 0.52
CA THR A 167 -3.91 5.87 -0.28
C THR A 167 -4.80 4.90 -1.07
N THR A 168 -5.72 4.21 -0.39
CA THR A 168 -6.60 3.23 -1.04
C THR A 168 -7.55 3.90 -2.05
N ALA A 169 -8.07 5.07 -1.73
CA ALA A 169 -8.93 5.81 -2.66
C ALA A 169 -8.17 6.27 -3.90
N LEU A 170 -6.98 6.87 -3.72
CA LEU A 170 -6.15 7.37 -4.81
C LEU A 170 -5.71 6.25 -5.76
N LEU A 171 -5.28 5.09 -5.22
CA LEU A 171 -4.86 3.97 -6.06
C LEU A 171 -6.01 3.41 -6.91
N LEU A 172 -7.23 3.31 -6.36
CA LEU A 172 -8.41 2.85 -7.12
C LEU A 172 -8.83 3.88 -8.18
N ILE A 173 -8.86 5.17 -7.83
CA ILE A 173 -9.19 6.25 -8.77
C ILE A 173 -8.11 6.34 -9.86
N GLY A 174 -6.84 6.19 -9.50
CA GLY A 174 -5.73 6.15 -10.47
C GLY A 174 -5.85 4.99 -11.44
N HIS A 175 -6.19 3.80 -10.95
CA HIS A 175 -6.41 2.63 -11.78
C HIS A 175 -7.64 2.78 -12.70
N ALA A 176 -8.74 3.35 -12.20
CA ALA A 176 -9.89 3.73 -13.02
C ALA A 176 -9.52 4.70 -14.15
N GLY A 177 -8.56 5.60 -13.91
CA GLY A 177 -8.04 6.53 -14.92
C GLY A 177 -7.37 5.84 -16.11
N PHE A 178 -6.83 4.63 -15.95
CA PHE A 178 -6.31 3.82 -17.05
C PHE A 178 -7.42 3.44 -18.04
N ASP A 179 -8.61 3.15 -17.53
CA ASP A 179 -9.77 2.81 -18.36
C ASP A 179 -10.34 4.03 -19.08
N PHE A 180 -10.48 5.16 -18.36
CA PHE A 180 -11.17 6.34 -18.87
C PHE A 180 -10.30 7.21 -19.77
N ALA A 181 -9.01 7.39 -19.41
CA ALA A 181 -8.15 8.37 -20.05
C ALA A 181 -7.02 7.73 -20.88
N MET A 182 -6.53 6.56 -20.50
CA MET A 182 -5.37 5.94 -21.14
C MET A 182 -5.74 4.80 -22.11
N ASN A 183 -6.99 4.41 -22.16
CA ASN A 183 -7.49 3.32 -23.03
C ASN A 183 -6.62 2.05 -22.95
N LYS A 184 -6.18 1.68 -21.74
CA LYS A 184 -5.34 0.51 -21.55
C LYS A 184 -6.09 -0.77 -21.97
N ASP A 185 -5.43 -1.63 -22.74
CA ASP A 185 -5.99 -2.91 -23.15
C ASP A 185 -5.88 -3.94 -22.02
N TRP A 186 -7.00 -4.58 -21.67
CA TRP A 186 -7.11 -5.61 -20.65
C TRP A 186 -7.46 -6.99 -21.24
N SER A 187 -7.43 -7.13 -22.58
CA SER A 187 -7.87 -8.35 -23.27
C SER A 187 -7.09 -9.59 -22.84
N GLU A 188 -5.79 -9.47 -22.61
CA GLU A 188 -4.93 -10.58 -22.17
C GLU A 188 -5.34 -11.07 -20.77
N TYR A 189 -5.66 -10.17 -19.85
CA TYR A 189 -6.12 -10.54 -18.50
C TYR A 189 -7.52 -11.12 -18.51
N ALA A 190 -8.40 -10.60 -19.37
CA ALA A 190 -9.74 -11.14 -19.55
C ALA A 190 -9.71 -12.57 -20.12
N ALA A 191 -8.78 -12.85 -21.04
CA ALA A 191 -8.59 -14.18 -21.60
C ALA A 191 -8.22 -15.23 -20.54
N VAL A 192 -7.46 -14.85 -19.51
CA VAL A 192 -7.09 -15.74 -18.38
C VAL A 192 -8.33 -16.27 -17.64
N ILE A 193 -9.36 -15.46 -17.53
CA ILE A 193 -10.63 -15.84 -16.87
C ILE A 193 -11.70 -16.33 -17.86
N GLY A 194 -11.30 -16.69 -19.09
CA GLY A 194 -12.17 -17.28 -20.11
C GLY A 194 -13.05 -16.28 -20.86
N ILE A 195 -12.78 -14.97 -20.78
CA ILE A 195 -13.51 -13.94 -21.51
C ILE A 195 -12.81 -13.71 -22.85
N GLY A 196 -13.39 -14.26 -23.90
CA GLY A 196 -12.84 -14.15 -25.27
C GLY A 196 -13.01 -12.77 -25.91
N PRO A 197 -12.26 -12.50 -27.00
CA PRO A 197 -12.26 -11.19 -27.68
C PRO A 197 -13.64 -10.80 -28.22
N VAL A 198 -14.46 -11.74 -28.64
CA VAL A 198 -15.82 -11.47 -29.13
C VAL A 198 -16.71 -10.89 -28.03
N THR A 199 -16.59 -11.41 -26.81
CA THR A 199 -17.32 -10.91 -25.63
C THR A 199 -16.86 -9.51 -25.24
N LEU A 200 -15.57 -9.20 -25.40
CA LEU A 200 -14.99 -7.88 -25.11
C LEU A 200 -15.42 -6.82 -26.13
N VAL A 201 -15.61 -7.20 -27.41
CA VAL A 201 -16.08 -6.27 -28.46
C VAL A 201 -17.55 -5.94 -28.27
N SER A 202 -18.38 -6.93 -27.92
CA SER A 202 -19.83 -6.74 -27.71
C SER A 202 -20.18 -6.08 -26.37
N HIS A 203 -19.38 -6.34 -25.34
CA HIS A 203 -19.54 -5.78 -23.98
C HIS A 203 -18.18 -5.36 -23.42
N PRO A 204 -17.72 -4.15 -23.69
CA PRO A 204 -16.41 -3.69 -23.21
C PRO A 204 -16.40 -3.68 -21.67
N LEU A 205 -15.68 -4.62 -21.07
CA LEU A 205 -15.54 -4.73 -19.61
C LEU A 205 -14.77 -3.56 -19.03
N ARG A 206 -13.89 -2.97 -19.81
CA ARG A 206 -12.99 -1.89 -19.39
C ARG A 206 -13.73 -0.70 -18.73
N PRO A 207 -14.76 -0.08 -19.35
CA PRO A 207 -15.46 1.03 -18.72
C PRO A 207 -16.15 0.64 -17.42
N TRP A 208 -16.66 -0.59 -17.31
CA TRP A 208 -17.31 -1.06 -16.08
C TRP A 208 -16.32 -1.28 -14.94
N ALA A 209 -15.12 -1.81 -15.22
CA ALA A 209 -14.07 -1.96 -14.23
C ALA A 209 -13.63 -0.59 -13.68
N GLY A 210 -13.42 0.39 -14.57
CA GLY A 210 -13.08 1.75 -14.16
C GLY A 210 -14.19 2.41 -13.32
N TRP A 211 -15.46 2.29 -13.70
CA TRP A 211 -16.58 2.80 -12.91
C TRP A 211 -16.66 2.13 -11.53
N LEU A 212 -16.47 0.80 -11.48
CA LEU A 212 -16.44 0.05 -10.23
C LEU A 212 -15.30 0.54 -9.32
N GLU A 213 -14.08 0.66 -9.84
CA GLU A 213 -12.93 1.11 -9.04
C GLU A 213 -13.07 2.56 -8.59
N CYS A 214 -13.60 3.44 -9.43
CA CYS A 214 -13.91 4.82 -9.04
C CYS A 214 -14.94 4.85 -7.90
N ALA A 215 -16.03 4.09 -8.03
CA ALA A 215 -17.05 3.99 -6.98
C ALA A 215 -16.49 3.41 -5.68
N LEU A 216 -15.71 2.33 -5.76
CA LEU A 216 -15.02 1.74 -4.60
C LEU A 216 -14.06 2.74 -3.94
N GLY A 217 -13.28 3.49 -4.73
CA GLY A 217 -12.38 4.53 -4.23
C GLY A 217 -13.12 5.62 -3.45
N LEU A 218 -14.22 6.14 -4.00
CA LEU A 218 -15.07 7.12 -3.34
C LEU A 218 -15.71 6.55 -2.06
N LEU A 219 -16.25 5.33 -2.12
CA LEU A 219 -16.83 4.66 -0.95
C LEU A 219 -15.79 4.45 0.15
N VAL A 220 -14.59 4.03 -0.18
CA VAL A 220 -13.48 3.90 0.80
C VAL A 220 -13.14 5.26 1.38
N PHE A 221 -13.09 6.30 0.57
CA PHE A 221 -12.77 7.64 1.06
C PHE A 221 -13.82 8.19 2.03
N PHE A 222 -15.10 8.07 1.72
CA PHE A 222 -16.16 8.65 2.54
C PHE A 222 -16.67 7.72 3.64
N ARG A 223 -16.79 6.41 3.39
CA ARG A 223 -17.38 5.41 4.32
C ARG A 223 -16.60 4.09 4.35
N PRO A 224 -15.35 4.06 4.86
CA PRO A 224 -14.54 2.85 4.91
C PRO A 224 -15.11 1.87 5.94
N THR A 225 -15.96 0.95 5.53
CA THR A 225 -16.39 -0.16 6.38
C THR A 225 -15.41 -1.33 6.25
N ARG A 226 -15.30 -2.15 7.30
CA ARG A 226 -14.41 -3.31 7.30
C ARG A 226 -14.71 -4.26 6.13
N GLY A 227 -16.00 -4.56 5.88
CA GLY A 227 -16.41 -5.43 4.79
C GLY A 227 -16.01 -4.89 3.41
N LEU A 228 -16.23 -3.58 3.16
CA LEU A 228 -15.81 -2.91 1.93
C LEU A 228 -14.29 -3.02 1.74
N LEU A 229 -13.50 -2.80 2.79
CA LEU A 229 -12.05 -2.83 2.70
C LEU A 229 -11.50 -4.24 2.43
N VAL A 230 -12.11 -5.27 3.02
CA VAL A 230 -11.80 -6.67 2.71
C VAL A 230 -12.15 -6.99 1.26
N LEU A 231 -13.31 -6.54 0.77
CA LEU A 231 -13.70 -6.67 -0.63
C LEU A 231 -12.69 -5.99 -1.57
N VAL A 232 -12.28 -4.76 -1.27
CA VAL A 232 -11.26 -4.03 -2.06
C VAL A 232 -9.91 -4.76 -2.04
N CYS A 233 -9.49 -5.28 -0.88
CA CYS A 233 -8.27 -6.09 -0.79
C CYS A 233 -8.35 -7.34 -1.69
N ALA A 234 -9.47 -8.08 -1.61
CA ALA A 234 -9.70 -9.27 -2.45
C ALA A 234 -9.77 -8.92 -3.95
N TRP A 235 -10.44 -7.81 -4.30
CA TRP A 235 -10.50 -7.29 -5.66
C TRP A 235 -9.09 -6.99 -6.21
N LYS A 236 -8.27 -6.25 -5.47
CA LYS A 236 -6.90 -5.92 -5.91
C LYS A 236 -6.01 -7.16 -5.97
N LEU A 237 -6.10 -8.07 -5.00
CA LEU A 237 -5.38 -9.35 -5.07
C LEU A 237 -5.77 -10.15 -6.33
N GLY A 238 -7.06 -10.23 -6.64
CA GLY A 238 -7.55 -10.95 -7.81
C GLY A 238 -7.11 -10.31 -9.12
N THR A 239 -7.30 -9.01 -9.28
CA THR A 239 -6.95 -8.29 -10.52
C THR A 239 -5.44 -8.25 -10.77
N GLU A 240 -4.63 -8.04 -9.73
CA GLU A 240 -3.18 -8.05 -9.89
C GLU A 240 -2.60 -9.46 -10.11
N ALA A 241 -3.26 -10.52 -9.59
CA ALA A 241 -2.88 -11.90 -9.86
C ALA A 241 -3.08 -12.31 -11.33
N LEU A 242 -3.95 -11.62 -12.07
CA LEU A 242 -4.12 -11.88 -13.50
C LEU A 242 -2.85 -11.56 -14.30
N ARG A 243 -1.98 -10.67 -13.83
CA ARG A 243 -0.73 -10.31 -14.52
C ARG A 243 0.21 -11.50 -14.70
N PRO A 244 0.69 -12.17 -13.65
CA PRO A 244 1.53 -13.34 -13.82
C PRO A 244 0.79 -14.51 -14.49
N LEU A 245 -0.53 -14.62 -14.35
CA LEU A 245 -1.31 -15.63 -15.05
C LEU A 245 -1.40 -15.35 -16.56
N ALA A 246 -1.32 -14.09 -16.98
CA ALA A 246 -1.22 -13.67 -18.38
C ALA A 246 0.22 -13.68 -18.93
N GLY A 247 1.20 -14.18 -18.15
CA GLY A 247 2.58 -14.33 -18.58
C GLY A 247 3.52 -13.16 -18.23
N GLU A 248 3.02 -12.14 -17.53
CA GLU A 248 3.90 -11.09 -17.00
C GLU A 248 4.80 -11.65 -15.86
N PRO A 249 5.96 -11.04 -15.60
CA PRO A 249 6.79 -11.46 -14.46
C PRO A 249 6.02 -11.40 -13.13
N VAL A 250 6.23 -12.37 -12.26
CA VAL A 250 5.60 -12.41 -10.91
C VAL A 250 5.91 -11.15 -10.09
N TRP A 251 6.95 -10.43 -10.43
CA TRP A 251 7.33 -9.16 -9.80
C TRP A 251 6.28 -8.08 -9.99
N GLU A 252 5.47 -8.12 -11.07
CA GLU A 252 4.31 -7.22 -11.27
C GLU A 252 3.29 -7.36 -10.14
N PHE A 253 3.05 -8.59 -9.66
CA PHE A 253 2.18 -8.86 -8.52
C PHE A 253 2.85 -8.44 -7.20
N ILE A 254 4.13 -8.76 -7.02
CA ILE A 254 4.85 -8.50 -5.75
C ILE A 254 5.03 -7.00 -5.53
N GLU A 255 5.39 -6.20 -6.56
CA GLU A 255 5.59 -4.75 -6.42
C GLU A 255 4.32 -4.01 -5.99
N ARG A 256 3.14 -4.61 -6.21
CA ARG A 256 1.84 -4.04 -5.82
C ARG A 256 1.42 -4.38 -4.40
N GLY A 257 2.35 -4.78 -3.54
CA GLY A 257 2.08 -5.05 -2.12
C GLY A 257 1.34 -3.92 -1.41
N GLY A 258 1.58 -2.66 -1.80
CA GLY A 258 0.86 -1.50 -1.30
C GLY A 258 -0.62 -1.46 -1.70
N SER A 259 -1.00 -1.99 -2.87
CA SER A 259 -2.37 -1.96 -3.38
C SER A 259 -3.33 -2.84 -2.57
N TYR A 260 -2.86 -3.96 -2.06
CA TYR A 260 -3.66 -4.83 -1.17
C TYR A 260 -3.31 -4.65 0.31
N GLY A 261 -2.10 -4.22 0.62
CA GLY A 261 -1.68 -3.94 1.99
C GLY A 261 -2.39 -2.72 2.60
N ALA A 262 -2.65 -1.66 1.83
CA ALA A 262 -3.34 -0.47 2.31
C ALA A 262 -4.78 -0.76 2.77
N PRO A 263 -5.67 -1.36 1.95
CA PRO A 263 -7.03 -1.69 2.38
C PRO A 263 -7.04 -2.74 3.49
N LEU A 264 -6.13 -3.71 3.49
CA LEU A 264 -6.04 -4.72 4.55
C LEU A 264 -5.65 -4.10 5.90
N ALA A 265 -4.65 -3.23 5.93
CA ALA A 265 -4.23 -2.51 7.12
C ALA A 265 -5.35 -1.60 7.66
N LEU A 266 -6.07 -0.92 6.76
CA LEU A 266 -7.21 -0.08 7.13
C LEU A 266 -8.38 -0.92 7.65
N ALA A 267 -8.68 -2.09 7.06
CA ALA A 267 -9.70 -3.01 7.54
C ALA A 267 -9.40 -3.53 8.94
N TRP A 268 -8.14 -3.85 9.21
CA TRP A 268 -7.67 -4.24 10.55
C TRP A 268 -7.88 -3.12 11.56
N LEU A 269 -7.49 -1.90 11.20
CA LEU A 269 -7.61 -0.72 12.05
C LEU A 269 -9.06 -0.34 12.34
N GLN A 270 -9.99 -0.52 11.39
CA GLN A 270 -11.43 -0.30 11.58
C GLN A 270 -12.04 -1.34 12.53
N GLY A 271 -11.70 -2.61 12.39
CA GLY A 271 -12.15 -3.66 13.30
C GLY A 271 -11.71 -3.42 14.75
N TRP A 272 -10.52 -2.85 14.94
CA TRP A 272 -10.00 -2.47 16.24
C TRP A 272 -10.79 -1.27 16.84
N ARG A 273 -11.14 -0.27 16.03
CA ARG A 273 -11.90 0.92 16.49
C ARG A 273 -13.31 0.59 16.92
N THR A 274 -14.03 -0.29 16.21
CA THR A 274 -15.40 -0.68 16.53
C THR A 274 -15.49 -1.51 17.82
N ASN A 275 -14.48 -2.28 18.15
CA ASN A 275 -14.43 -3.09 19.37
C ASN A 275 -14.13 -2.26 20.64
N TYR A 276 -13.70 -1.00 20.48
CA TYR A 276 -13.26 -0.13 21.58
C TYR A 276 -13.98 1.21 21.67
N SER A 277 -15.00 1.46 20.84
CA SER A 277 -15.93 2.56 21.07
C SER A 277 -16.83 2.20 22.26
N PRO A 278 -16.90 3.00 23.34
CA PRO A 278 -17.97 2.84 24.32
C PRO A 278 -19.29 2.93 23.55
N ARG A 279 -20.19 1.95 23.75
CA ARG A 279 -21.59 2.15 23.37
C ARG A 279 -22.08 3.27 24.27
N GLU A 280 -22.27 4.46 23.69
CA GLU A 280 -23.02 5.54 24.32
C GLU A 280 -24.46 5.13 24.56
#